data_16073f2f97d7affe87fb616e845332e0
#
_entry.id   16073f2f97d7affe87fb616e845332e0
#
_cell.length_a   1.000
_cell.length_b   1.000
_cell.length_c   1.000
_cell.angle_alpha   90.00
_cell.angle_beta   90.00
_cell.angle_gamma   90.00
#
_symmetry.space_group_name_H-M   'P 1'
#
loop_
_entity.id
_entity.type
_entity.pdbx_description
1 polymer ?
#
loop_
_entity_poly.entity_id
_entity_poly.type
_entity_poly.pdbx_seq_one_letter_code
_entity_poly.pdbx_strand_id
1 'polypeptide(L)'
;MPELPEVETLCRQLVKTITGQTLLDILVLDSKLPEITELTGRRVSRVERRGKKILLSFDDGQILAVHLRMTGRLLWQEEVKEIPQYTRLILTFTAGRVFFIDPRRFLTIQKERDSSSYHGGVDPLQNLTPEYLAARGRPRKGSVKSFLLDQSVIAGIGNIYACEILHHAGIDPAR
;
A
#
# COMPACT_ATOMS: atom_id res chain seq x y z
N MET A 1 10.86 -4.55 4.05
CA MET A 1 9.39 -4.59 3.90
C MET A 1 8.93 -3.15 3.69
N PRO A 2 8.19 -2.84 2.64
CA PRO A 2 7.64 -1.50 2.48
C PRO A 2 6.69 -1.16 3.63
N GLU A 3 7.00 -0.09 4.37
CA GLU A 3 6.17 0.49 5.42
C GLU A 3 5.52 1.78 4.90
N LEU A 4 4.96 2.59 5.77
CA LEU A 4 4.22 3.80 5.38
C LEU A 4 5.00 4.74 4.44
N PRO A 5 6.27 5.13 4.71
CA PRO A 5 6.96 6.10 3.86
C PRO A 5 7.23 5.60 2.45
N GLU A 6 7.62 4.32 2.31
CA GLU A 6 7.86 3.71 0.99
C GLU A 6 6.55 3.59 0.21
N VAL A 7 5.46 3.16 0.87
CA VAL A 7 4.14 3.04 0.23
C VAL A 7 3.58 4.41 -0.14
N GLU A 8 3.80 5.44 0.70
CA GLU A 8 3.40 6.81 0.40
C GLU A 8 4.14 7.37 -0.82
N THR A 9 5.46 7.13 -0.90
CA THR A 9 6.27 7.56 -2.04
C THR A 9 5.79 6.93 -3.34
N LEU A 10 5.53 5.62 -3.34
CA LEU A 10 4.97 4.91 -4.49
C LEU A 10 3.58 5.42 -4.86
N CYS A 11 2.73 5.65 -3.87
CA CYS A 11 1.40 6.19 -4.10
C CYS A 11 1.47 7.55 -4.79
N ARG A 12 2.32 8.46 -4.32
CA ARG A 12 2.52 9.79 -4.94
C ARG A 12 3.05 9.71 -6.37
N GLN A 13 3.91 8.75 -6.66
CA GLN A 13 4.37 8.49 -8.03
C GLN A 13 3.21 8.02 -8.92
N LEU A 14 2.42 7.04 -8.45
CA LEU A 14 1.27 6.52 -9.18
C LEU A 14 0.19 7.59 -9.39
N VAL A 15 -0.06 8.46 -8.42
CA VAL A 15 -0.98 9.61 -8.59
C VAL A 15 -0.60 10.42 -9.83
N LYS A 16 0.68 10.69 -10.02
CA LYS A 16 1.17 11.51 -11.14
C LYS A 16 1.15 10.77 -12.48
N THR A 17 1.28 9.44 -12.46
CA THR A 17 1.48 8.65 -13.69
C THR A 17 0.20 8.01 -14.20
N ILE A 18 -0.66 7.47 -13.32
CA ILE A 18 -1.83 6.68 -13.76
C ILE A 18 -3.18 7.32 -13.48
N THR A 19 -3.27 8.38 -12.65
CA THR A 19 -4.58 9.04 -12.42
C THR A 19 -5.10 9.65 -13.72
N GLY A 20 -6.34 9.35 -14.07
CA GLY A 20 -6.96 9.78 -15.31
C GLY A 20 -6.63 8.89 -16.52
N GLN A 21 -5.71 7.93 -16.39
CA GLN A 21 -5.37 6.98 -17.45
C GLN A 21 -6.43 5.87 -17.56
N THR A 22 -6.62 5.38 -18.77
CA THR A 22 -7.46 4.20 -19.03
C THR A 22 -6.60 2.93 -18.97
N LEU A 23 -7.08 1.94 -18.24
CA LEU A 23 -6.46 0.61 -18.16
C LEU A 23 -6.81 -0.17 -19.43
N LEU A 24 -5.83 -0.36 -20.29
CA LEU A 24 -6.01 -0.96 -21.62
C LEU A 24 -5.91 -2.49 -21.59
N ASP A 25 -5.01 -3.02 -20.74
CA ASP A 25 -4.75 -4.46 -20.70
C ASP A 25 -4.23 -4.87 -19.32
N ILE A 26 -4.49 -6.13 -18.97
CA ILE A 26 -4.10 -6.75 -17.70
C ILE A 26 -3.49 -8.10 -18.00
N LEU A 27 -2.21 -8.28 -17.64
CA LEU A 27 -1.52 -9.56 -17.78
C LEU A 27 -1.17 -10.12 -16.39
N VAL A 28 -1.91 -11.11 -15.93
CA VAL A 28 -1.66 -11.83 -14.68
C VAL A 28 -0.68 -12.97 -14.95
N LEU A 29 0.51 -12.89 -14.36
CA LEU A 29 1.59 -13.87 -14.50
C LEU A 29 1.75 -14.81 -13.31
N ASP A 30 1.00 -14.57 -12.23
CA ASP A 30 1.03 -15.36 -11.01
C ASP A 30 -0.37 -15.87 -10.67
N SER A 31 -0.56 -17.19 -10.71
CA SER A 31 -1.83 -17.86 -10.41
C SER A 31 -2.36 -17.66 -8.98
N LYS A 32 -1.56 -17.10 -8.06
CA LYS A 32 -2.00 -16.72 -6.71
C LYS A 32 -2.74 -15.39 -6.68
N LEU A 33 -2.59 -14.56 -7.72
CA LEU A 33 -3.31 -13.30 -7.82
C LEU A 33 -4.72 -13.52 -8.36
N PRO A 34 -5.69 -12.70 -7.95
CA PRO A 34 -7.04 -12.79 -8.45
C PRO A 34 -7.10 -12.40 -9.92
N GLU A 35 -8.07 -12.94 -10.63
CA GLU A 35 -8.44 -12.44 -11.95
C GLU A 35 -9.16 -11.10 -11.79
N ILE A 36 -8.70 -10.11 -12.55
CA ILE A 36 -9.18 -8.72 -12.49
C ILE A 36 -9.41 -8.13 -13.90
N THR A 37 -9.59 -9.00 -14.88
CA THR A 37 -9.75 -8.63 -16.30
C THR A 37 -10.96 -7.74 -16.58
N GLU A 38 -11.96 -7.77 -15.71
CA GLU A 38 -13.13 -6.90 -15.77
C GLU A 38 -12.82 -5.41 -15.58
N LEU A 39 -11.62 -5.07 -15.07
CA LEU A 39 -11.16 -3.68 -14.93
C LEU A 39 -10.63 -3.10 -16.25
N THR A 40 -10.46 -3.93 -17.28
CA THR A 40 -10.01 -3.48 -18.62
C THR A 40 -11.03 -2.50 -19.21
N GLY A 41 -10.54 -1.40 -19.76
CA GLY A 41 -11.34 -0.30 -20.28
C GLY A 41 -11.77 0.73 -19.24
N ARG A 42 -11.52 0.48 -17.95
CA ARG A 42 -11.85 1.44 -16.88
C ARG A 42 -10.78 2.50 -16.72
N ARG A 43 -11.22 3.68 -16.32
CA ARG A 43 -10.34 4.82 -16.06
C ARG A 43 -10.02 4.93 -14.57
N VAL A 44 -8.75 5.12 -14.23
CA VAL A 44 -8.34 5.38 -12.84
C VAL A 44 -8.82 6.77 -12.43
N SER A 45 -9.77 6.83 -11.52
CA SER A 45 -10.32 8.08 -11.00
C SER A 45 -9.49 8.64 -9.85
N ARG A 46 -8.90 7.76 -9.03
CA ARG A 46 -8.14 8.15 -7.85
C ARG A 46 -7.11 7.09 -7.47
N VAL A 47 -5.97 7.54 -6.94
CA VAL A 47 -4.97 6.70 -6.28
C VAL A 47 -4.75 7.25 -4.88
N GLU A 48 -4.86 6.42 -3.86
CA GLU A 48 -4.65 6.83 -2.47
C GLU A 48 -3.95 5.74 -1.67
N ARG A 49 -3.31 6.13 -0.56
CA ARG A 49 -2.74 5.19 0.40
C ARG A 49 -3.64 5.09 1.63
N ARG A 50 -3.80 3.86 2.12
CA ARG A 50 -4.38 3.58 3.44
C ARG A 50 -3.50 2.59 4.20
N GLY A 51 -2.85 3.07 5.25
CA GLY A 51 -1.83 2.30 5.96
C GLY A 51 -0.71 1.85 5.02
N LYS A 52 -0.53 0.54 4.84
CA LYS A 52 0.46 -0.08 3.94
C LYS A 52 -0.15 -0.58 2.62
N LYS A 53 -1.38 -0.18 2.30
CA LYS A 53 -2.06 -0.50 1.05
C LYS A 53 -2.08 0.71 0.11
N ILE A 54 -2.01 0.46 -1.18
CA ILE A 54 -2.32 1.41 -2.25
C ILE A 54 -3.68 1.04 -2.81
N LEU A 55 -4.58 1.99 -2.93
CA LEU A 55 -5.92 1.82 -3.49
C LEU A 55 -5.98 2.52 -4.83
N LEU A 56 -6.31 1.77 -5.87
CA LEU A 56 -6.60 2.29 -7.20
C LEU A 56 -8.13 2.26 -7.38
N SER A 57 -8.75 3.42 -7.40
CA SER A 57 -10.20 3.56 -7.63
C SER A 57 -10.46 3.82 -9.10
N PHE A 58 -11.46 3.14 -9.65
CA PHE A 58 -11.88 3.26 -11.03
C PHE A 58 -13.18 4.07 -11.15
N ASP A 59 -13.49 4.51 -12.36
CA ASP A 59 -14.65 5.36 -12.67
C ASP A 59 -16.01 4.67 -12.48
N ASP A 60 -16.03 3.34 -12.42
CA ASP A 60 -17.21 2.53 -12.12
C ASP A 60 -17.39 2.20 -10.63
N GLY A 61 -16.56 2.79 -9.76
CA GLY A 61 -16.59 2.59 -8.31
C GLY A 61 -15.85 1.34 -7.81
N GLN A 62 -15.27 0.52 -8.69
CA GLN A 62 -14.42 -0.60 -8.27
C GLN A 62 -13.09 -0.08 -7.71
N ILE A 63 -12.55 -0.80 -6.74
CA ILE A 63 -11.28 -0.47 -6.09
C ILE A 63 -10.37 -1.69 -6.12
N LEU A 64 -9.14 -1.49 -6.57
CA LEU A 64 -8.07 -2.47 -6.48
C LEU A 64 -7.14 -2.10 -5.33
N ALA A 65 -7.16 -2.88 -4.26
CA ALA A 65 -6.29 -2.70 -3.10
C ALA A 65 -5.03 -3.56 -3.24
N VAL A 66 -3.87 -2.90 -3.23
CA VAL A 66 -2.56 -3.53 -3.39
C VAL A 66 -1.80 -3.46 -2.07
N HIS A 67 -1.33 -4.61 -1.56
CA HIS A 67 -0.44 -4.68 -0.41
C HIS A 67 0.89 -5.33 -0.81
N LEU A 68 1.98 -4.59 -0.71
CA LEU A 68 3.30 -5.02 -1.19
C LEU A 68 3.96 -6.10 -0.32
N ARG A 69 3.52 -6.27 0.92
CA ARG A 69 4.05 -7.24 1.88
C ARG A 69 5.56 -7.04 2.11
N MET A 70 6.37 -8.12 1.92
CA MET A 70 7.79 -8.13 2.30
C MET A 70 8.72 -7.65 1.18
N THR A 71 8.47 -8.09 -0.05
CA THR A 71 9.38 -7.90 -1.19
C THR A 71 8.69 -7.34 -2.45
N GLY A 72 7.39 -7.05 -2.35
CA GLY A 72 6.63 -6.46 -3.43
C GLY A 72 7.09 -5.03 -3.72
N ARG A 73 7.14 -4.69 -4.99
CA ARG A 73 7.44 -3.36 -5.50
C ARG A 73 6.67 -3.09 -6.78
N LEU A 74 6.44 -1.82 -7.07
CA LEU A 74 5.83 -1.36 -8.31
C LEU A 74 6.87 -0.58 -9.11
N LEU A 75 6.85 -0.78 -10.42
CA LEU A 75 7.70 -0.06 -11.36
C LEU A 75 6.84 0.49 -12.48
N TRP A 76 6.86 1.80 -12.69
CA TRP A 76 6.27 2.46 -13.85
C TRP A 76 7.30 2.55 -15.00
N GLN A 77 6.87 2.23 -16.20
CA GLN A 77 7.66 2.46 -17.43
C GLN A 77 6.75 2.97 -18.54
N GLU A 78 7.15 4.07 -19.16
CA GLU A 78 6.48 4.63 -20.35
C GLU A 78 6.84 3.80 -21.59
N GLU A 79 8.11 3.51 -21.76
CA GLU A 79 8.62 2.63 -22.81
C GLU A 79 9.10 1.31 -22.19
N VAL A 80 8.52 0.21 -22.64
CA VAL A 80 8.88 -1.12 -22.13
C VAL A 80 9.87 -1.77 -23.08
N LYS A 81 11.11 -1.93 -22.64
CA LYS A 81 12.14 -2.68 -23.35
C LYS A 81 12.09 -4.17 -23.01
N GLU A 82 11.99 -4.48 -21.73
CA GLU A 82 11.95 -5.85 -21.23
C GLU A 82 10.99 -5.96 -20.03
N ILE A 83 10.40 -7.13 -19.85
CA ILE A 83 9.61 -7.43 -18.64
C ILE A 83 10.57 -7.70 -17.50
N PRO A 84 10.52 -6.95 -16.39
CA PRO A 84 11.40 -7.16 -15.26
C PRO A 84 11.26 -8.57 -14.68
N GLN A 85 12.37 -9.16 -14.24
CA GLN A 85 12.36 -10.46 -13.57
C GLN A 85 11.45 -10.44 -12.32
N TYR A 86 10.77 -11.55 -12.05
CA TYR A 86 9.81 -11.70 -10.94
C TYR A 86 8.55 -10.82 -11.06
N THR A 87 8.23 -10.34 -12.25
CA THR A 87 6.94 -9.68 -12.51
C THR A 87 5.79 -10.67 -12.29
N ARG A 88 4.77 -10.26 -11.56
CA ARG A 88 3.59 -11.06 -11.19
C ARG A 88 2.32 -10.60 -11.88
N LEU A 89 2.24 -9.30 -12.15
CA LEU A 89 1.12 -8.65 -12.82
C LEU A 89 1.65 -7.45 -13.59
N ILE A 90 1.07 -7.20 -14.75
CA ILE A 90 1.29 -6.00 -15.55
C ILE A 90 -0.05 -5.32 -15.78
N LEU A 91 -0.15 -4.05 -15.43
CA LEU A 91 -1.26 -3.19 -15.82
C LEU A 91 -0.76 -2.25 -16.91
N THR A 92 -1.37 -2.32 -18.10
CA THR A 92 -1.06 -1.47 -19.24
C THR A 92 -2.05 -0.32 -19.31
N PHE A 93 -1.54 0.89 -19.27
CA PHE A 93 -2.29 2.14 -19.39
C PHE A 93 -1.99 2.84 -20.71
N THR A 94 -2.71 3.92 -21.01
CA THR A 94 -2.52 4.71 -22.24
C THR A 94 -1.12 5.30 -22.37
N ALA A 95 -0.45 5.64 -21.27
CA ALA A 95 0.86 6.28 -21.29
C ALA A 95 2.02 5.36 -20.85
N GLY A 96 1.76 4.11 -20.47
CA GLY A 96 2.82 3.20 -20.01
C GLY A 96 2.30 2.00 -19.25
N ARG A 97 3.18 1.35 -18.51
CA ARG A 97 2.87 0.12 -17.77
C ARG A 97 3.33 0.18 -16.33
N VAL A 98 2.52 -0.41 -15.44
CA VAL A 98 2.90 -0.69 -14.04
C VAL A 98 3.22 -2.17 -13.92
N PHE A 99 4.45 -2.47 -13.54
CA PHE A 99 4.91 -3.82 -13.24
C PHE A 99 4.82 -4.07 -11.73
N PHE A 100 4.14 -5.15 -11.35
CA PHE A 100 4.08 -5.63 -9.97
C PHE A 100 5.12 -6.74 -9.83
N ILE A 101 6.20 -6.45 -9.11
CA ILE A 101 7.37 -7.32 -9.02
C ILE A 101 7.45 -7.86 -7.60
N ASP A 102 7.54 -9.19 -7.45
CA ASP A 102 7.72 -9.80 -6.13
C ASP A 102 8.41 -11.17 -6.23
N PRO A 103 9.71 -11.27 -5.89
CA PRO A 103 10.43 -12.53 -5.91
C PRO A 103 9.81 -13.62 -5.00
N ARG A 104 9.22 -13.22 -3.89
CA ARG A 104 8.69 -14.13 -2.87
C ARG A 104 7.21 -14.47 -3.03
N ARG A 105 6.51 -13.83 -3.97
CA ARG A 105 5.08 -14.05 -4.24
C ARG A 105 4.19 -13.82 -3.00
N PHE A 106 4.47 -12.80 -2.20
CA PHE A 106 3.70 -12.43 -1.00
C PHE A 106 2.77 -11.23 -1.25
N LEU A 107 3.06 -10.43 -2.28
CA LEU A 107 2.19 -9.34 -2.72
C LEU A 107 0.76 -9.85 -2.85
N THR A 108 -0.19 -9.08 -2.33
CA THR A 108 -1.61 -9.39 -2.44
C THR A 108 -2.35 -8.26 -3.13
N ILE A 109 -3.34 -8.66 -3.93
CA ILE A 109 -4.27 -7.77 -4.60
C ILE A 109 -5.67 -8.22 -4.21
N GLN A 110 -6.53 -7.27 -3.86
CA GLN A 110 -7.91 -7.51 -3.47
C GLN A 110 -8.83 -6.53 -4.20
N LYS A 111 -9.98 -7.02 -4.64
CA LYS A 111 -11.06 -6.15 -5.12
C LYS A 111 -11.88 -5.70 -3.92
N GLU A 112 -12.09 -4.41 -3.81
CA GLU A 112 -12.91 -3.80 -2.79
C GLU A 112 -14.00 -2.97 -3.48
N ARG A 113 -15.18 -2.87 -2.90
CA ARG A 113 -16.29 -2.08 -3.44
C ARG A 113 -16.44 -0.74 -2.72
N ASP A 114 -15.85 -0.64 -1.55
CA ASP A 114 -15.94 0.55 -0.72
C ASP A 114 -14.61 0.80 0.00
N SER A 115 -14.12 1.99 -0.12
CA SER A 115 -12.92 2.45 0.59
C SER A 115 -13.14 2.58 2.11
N SER A 116 -14.39 2.61 2.58
CA SER A 116 -14.73 2.67 4.01
C SER A 116 -14.49 1.34 4.73
N SER A 117 -14.32 0.24 4.00
CA SER A 117 -14.01 -1.09 4.57
C SER A 117 -12.63 -1.18 5.24
N TYR A 118 -11.79 -0.15 5.10
CA TYR A 118 -10.50 -0.08 5.80
C TYR A 118 -10.69 0.32 7.26
N HIS A 119 -10.67 -0.64 8.16
CA HIS A 119 -10.74 -0.45 9.62
C HIS A 119 -9.34 -0.36 10.25
N GLY A 120 -8.48 0.49 9.71
CA GLY A 120 -7.16 0.77 10.26
C GLY A 120 -7.18 1.86 11.33
N GLY A 121 -6.09 1.97 12.08
CA GLY A 121 -5.84 3.06 13.02
C GLY A 121 -5.58 4.40 12.32
N VAL A 122 -5.23 5.39 13.12
CA VAL A 122 -4.92 6.74 12.66
C VAL A 122 -3.70 6.73 11.73
N ASP A 123 -3.78 7.51 10.66
CA ASP A 123 -2.66 7.72 9.73
C ASP A 123 -1.65 8.70 10.35
N PRO A 124 -0.38 8.29 10.54
CA PRO A 124 0.64 9.16 11.13
C PRO A 124 0.91 10.45 10.36
N LEU A 125 0.69 10.46 9.05
CA LEU A 125 0.93 11.65 8.22
C LEU A 125 -0.23 12.65 8.22
N GLN A 126 -1.37 12.30 8.81
CA GLN A 126 -2.59 13.10 8.75
C GLN A 126 -3.10 13.51 10.14
N ASN A 127 -3.38 12.54 10.99
CA ASN A 127 -4.21 12.75 12.18
C ASN A 127 -3.59 12.20 13.48
N LEU A 128 -2.33 11.81 13.50
CA LEU A 128 -1.68 11.32 14.70
C LEU A 128 -1.32 12.49 15.61
N THR A 129 -1.83 12.50 16.84
CA THR A 129 -1.53 13.51 17.85
C THR A 129 -0.98 12.88 19.13
N PRO A 130 -0.21 13.64 19.96
CA PRO A 130 0.25 13.17 21.27
C PRO A 130 -0.91 12.74 22.18
N GLU A 131 -2.02 13.46 22.15
CA GLU A 131 -3.22 13.19 22.95
C GLU A 131 -3.86 11.85 22.55
N TYR A 132 -3.94 11.58 21.25
CA TYR A 132 -4.41 10.29 20.74
C TYR A 132 -3.51 9.15 21.22
N LEU A 133 -2.19 9.29 21.09
CA LEU A 133 -1.23 8.29 21.57
C LEU A 133 -1.37 8.03 23.06
N ALA A 134 -1.47 9.09 23.89
CA ALA A 134 -1.65 8.99 25.32
C ALA A 134 -2.95 8.28 25.69
N ALA A 135 -4.06 8.64 25.03
CA ALA A 135 -5.37 8.04 25.29
C ALA A 135 -5.42 6.55 24.92
N ARG A 136 -4.76 6.16 23.84
CA ARG A 136 -4.76 4.76 23.36
C ARG A 136 -3.69 3.90 24.03
N GLY A 137 -2.60 4.51 24.53
CA GLY A 137 -1.49 3.82 25.18
C GLY A 137 -1.74 3.52 26.67
N ARG A 138 -2.30 4.49 27.43
CA ARG A 138 -2.51 4.37 28.88
C ARG A 138 -3.20 3.07 29.37
N PRO A 139 -4.25 2.56 28.70
CA PRO A 139 -4.92 1.34 29.18
C PRO A 139 -4.17 0.04 28.79
N ARG A 140 -3.08 0.11 28.05
CA ARG A 140 -2.40 -1.07 27.53
C ARG A 140 -1.31 -1.57 28.46
N LYS A 141 -1.25 -2.91 28.61
CA LYS A 141 -0.24 -3.62 29.43
C LYS A 141 0.92 -4.19 28.62
N GLY A 142 0.84 -4.12 27.29
CA GLY A 142 1.89 -4.61 26.38
C GLY A 142 3.04 -3.63 26.22
N SER A 143 4.13 -4.06 25.57
CA SER A 143 5.27 -3.19 25.31
C SER A 143 4.90 -2.03 24.38
N VAL A 144 5.59 -0.90 24.52
CA VAL A 144 5.38 0.28 23.66
C VAL A 144 5.63 -0.05 22.20
N LYS A 145 6.57 -0.96 21.89
CA LYS A 145 6.82 -1.42 20.53
C LYS A 145 5.60 -2.16 19.94
N SER A 146 4.97 -3.06 20.71
CA SER A 146 3.76 -3.75 20.25
C SER A 146 2.58 -2.80 20.04
N PHE A 147 2.50 -1.74 20.85
CA PHE A 147 1.53 -0.66 20.67
C PHE A 147 1.71 0.08 19.35
N LEU A 148 2.96 0.46 18.99
CA LEU A 148 3.27 1.12 17.73
C LEU A 148 3.02 0.23 16.51
N LEU A 149 3.18 -1.09 16.65
CA LEU A 149 2.97 -2.06 15.57
C LEU A 149 1.51 -2.42 15.32
N ASP A 150 0.62 -2.07 16.25
CA ASP A 150 -0.82 -2.36 16.14
C ASP A 150 -1.48 -1.51 15.07
N GLN A 151 -1.73 -2.10 13.90
CA GLN A 151 -2.33 -1.43 12.76
C GLN A 151 -3.75 -0.92 13.00
N SER A 152 -4.43 -1.40 14.05
CA SER A 152 -5.74 -0.90 14.46
C SER A 152 -5.64 0.41 15.25
N VAL A 153 -4.46 0.74 15.73
CA VAL A 153 -4.17 1.98 16.48
C VAL A 153 -3.46 2.99 15.60
N ILE A 154 -2.35 2.57 14.96
CA ILE A 154 -1.55 3.41 14.10
C ILE A 154 -1.34 2.68 12.78
N ALA A 155 -1.90 3.22 11.72
CA ALA A 155 -1.82 2.59 10.41
C ALA A 155 -0.48 2.88 9.72
N GLY A 156 0.19 1.84 9.22
CA GLY A 156 1.35 1.99 8.36
C GLY A 156 2.72 1.88 9.03
N ILE A 157 2.84 2.01 10.36
CA ILE A 157 4.09 1.76 11.07
C ILE A 157 4.38 0.26 11.09
N GLY A 158 5.60 -0.10 10.76
CA GLY A 158 6.11 -1.47 10.85
C GLY A 158 7.33 -1.56 11.76
N ASN A 159 8.04 -2.68 11.70
CA ASN A 159 9.13 -2.96 12.63
C ASN A 159 10.30 -1.98 12.50
N ILE A 160 10.61 -1.53 11.28
CA ILE A 160 11.73 -0.60 11.05
C ILE A 160 11.40 0.73 11.71
N TYR A 161 10.29 1.35 11.32
CA TYR A 161 9.92 2.66 11.87
C TYR A 161 9.54 2.63 13.34
N ALA A 162 8.98 1.52 13.87
CA ALA A 162 8.79 1.39 15.31
C ALA A 162 10.12 1.42 16.08
N CYS A 163 11.17 0.75 15.57
CA CYS A 163 12.50 0.80 16.17
C CYS A 163 13.12 2.20 16.07
N GLU A 164 13.04 2.84 14.90
CA GLU A 164 13.60 4.19 14.70
C GLU A 164 12.91 5.24 15.59
N ILE A 165 11.58 5.18 15.70
CA ILE A 165 10.79 6.07 16.58
C ILE A 165 11.23 5.92 18.04
N LEU A 166 11.32 4.69 18.52
CA LEU A 166 11.69 4.41 19.91
C LEU A 166 13.13 4.78 20.21
N HIS A 167 14.05 4.51 19.28
CA HIS A 167 15.44 4.92 19.38
C HIS A 167 15.56 6.44 19.47
N HIS A 168 14.91 7.15 18.56
CA HIS A 168 14.92 8.62 18.54
C HIS A 168 14.30 9.24 19.79
N ALA A 169 13.26 8.60 20.33
CA ALA A 169 12.59 9.02 21.57
C ALA A 169 13.35 8.63 22.85
N GLY A 170 14.40 7.81 22.78
CA GLY A 170 15.12 7.28 23.95
C GLY A 170 14.28 6.33 24.80
N ILE A 171 13.33 5.61 24.20
CA ILE A 171 12.39 4.72 24.90
C ILE A 171 12.80 3.26 24.66
N ASP A 172 12.93 2.50 25.77
CA ASP A 172 13.14 1.05 25.70
C ASP A 172 11.94 0.37 25.02
N PRO A 173 12.14 -0.42 23.94
CA PRO A 173 11.07 -1.11 23.22
C PRO A 173 10.29 -2.12 24.05
N ALA A 174 10.87 -2.62 25.13
CA ALA A 174 10.24 -3.58 26.04
C ALA A 174 9.35 -2.93 27.13
N ARG A 175 9.44 -1.61 27.27
CA ARG A 175 8.68 -0.84 28.27
C ARG A 175 7.18 -0.90 28.04
#